data_0678388585667e358756c0404f669e37
#
_entry.id   0678388585667e358756c0404f669e37
#
_cell.length_a   1.000
_cell.length_b   1.000
_cell.length_c   1.000
_cell.angle_alpha   90.00
_cell.angle_beta   90.00
_cell.angle_gamma   90.00
#
_symmetry.space_group_name_H-M   'P 1'
#
loop_
_entity.id
_entity.type
_entity.pdbx_description
1 polymer ?
#
loop_
_entity_poly.entity_id
_entity_poly.type
_entity_poly.pdbx_seq_one_letter_code
_entity_poly.pdbx_strand_id
1 'polypeptide(L)'
;SEVFAVNILKEGCQILQRISSLSAPNDKSSCAAIKCSEDGRFLYVSNRGDDSIAVFRIDPKNGLLHLVQIEKAGGRTPRDILVLKDMLLSANQDSNTITCFYRNEDTGILTRRTGETFCHAPVCLTAVPTA
;
A
#
# COMPACT_ATOMS: atom_id res chain seq x y z
N SER A 1 4.20 6.40 11.07
CA SER A 1 3.49 5.56 10.05
C SER A 1 3.06 4.25 10.68
N GLU A 2 1.78 4.16 10.97
CA GLU A 2 1.18 3.01 11.64
C GLU A 2 -0.16 2.65 11.01
N VAL A 3 -0.51 1.38 11.10
CA VAL A 3 -1.78 0.80 10.68
C VAL A 3 -2.49 0.21 11.90
N PHE A 4 -3.78 0.39 11.95
CA PHE A 4 -4.63 -0.16 13.00
C PHE A 4 -5.60 -1.17 12.40
N ALA A 5 -5.63 -2.38 12.93
CA ALA A 5 -6.72 -3.31 12.70
C ALA A 5 -7.79 -3.05 13.77
N VAL A 6 -9.03 -2.88 13.34
CA VAL A 6 -10.16 -2.58 14.22
C VAL A 6 -11.30 -3.55 14.00
N ASN A 7 -11.99 -3.91 15.05
CA ASN A 7 -13.27 -4.60 14.98
C ASN A 7 -14.41 -3.57 15.07
N ILE A 8 -15.35 -3.65 14.14
CA ILE A 8 -16.52 -2.77 14.13
C ILE A 8 -17.57 -3.41 15.03
N LEU A 9 -17.96 -2.71 16.07
CA LEU A 9 -18.98 -3.10 17.03
C LEU A 9 -20.31 -2.42 16.69
N LYS A 10 -21.39 -2.84 17.34
CA LYS A 10 -22.69 -2.19 17.21
C LYS A 10 -22.62 -0.71 17.62
N GLU A 11 -21.81 -0.40 18.63
CA GLU A 11 -21.55 0.95 19.10
C GLU A 11 -20.04 1.20 19.14
N GLY A 12 -19.49 1.84 18.07
CA GLY A 12 -18.08 2.20 17.97
C GLY A 12 -17.19 1.13 17.36
N CYS A 13 -15.91 1.13 17.73
CA CYS A 13 -14.94 0.14 17.27
C CYS A 13 -13.94 -0.20 18.38
N GLN A 14 -13.37 -1.38 18.27
CA GLN A 14 -12.31 -1.88 19.14
C GLN A 14 -11.02 -2.01 18.37
N ILE A 15 -9.92 -1.44 18.87
CA ILE A 15 -8.59 -1.63 18.29
C ILE A 15 -8.10 -3.03 18.68
N LEU A 16 -7.83 -3.85 17.66
CA LEU A 16 -7.28 -5.20 17.82
C LEU A 16 -5.75 -5.21 17.71
N GLN A 17 -5.19 -4.33 16.88
CA GLN A 17 -3.77 -4.30 16.61
C GLN A 17 -3.33 -2.90 16.21
N ARG A 18 -2.10 -2.55 16.59
CA ARG A 18 -1.34 -1.40 16.12
C ARG A 18 0.00 -1.91 15.60
N ILE A 19 0.34 -1.61 14.34
CA ILE A 19 1.53 -2.13 13.68
C ILE A 19 2.20 -1.05 12.83
N SER A 20 3.53 -0.99 12.85
CA SER A 20 4.28 -0.07 12.00
C SER A 20 4.22 -0.49 10.53
N SER A 21 4.13 0.48 9.63
CA SER A 21 4.29 0.30 8.18
C SER A 21 5.72 0.56 7.71
N LEU A 22 6.66 0.72 8.64
CA LEU A 22 8.08 1.00 8.36
C LEU A 22 8.97 -0.09 8.92
N SER A 23 10.14 -0.30 8.29
CA SER A 23 11.18 -1.20 8.78
C SER A 23 11.93 -0.62 9.98
N ALA A 24 12.02 0.72 10.08
CA ALA A 24 12.64 1.45 11.16
C ALA A 24 11.92 2.79 11.39
N PRO A 25 11.98 3.37 12.60
CA PRO A 25 11.39 4.68 12.87
C PRO A 25 11.88 5.75 11.90
N ASN A 26 10.94 6.57 11.38
CA ASN A 26 11.22 7.68 10.49
C ASN A 26 10.22 8.82 10.78
N ASP A 27 10.69 9.87 11.43
CA ASP A 27 9.87 11.01 11.85
C ASP A 27 9.31 11.81 10.66
N LYS A 28 9.91 11.69 9.48
CA LYS A 28 9.49 12.35 8.25
C LYS A 28 8.45 11.54 7.47
N SER A 29 8.20 10.31 7.89
CA SER A 29 7.25 9.44 7.20
C SER A 29 5.82 9.65 7.68
N SER A 30 4.89 9.61 6.72
CA SER A 30 3.46 9.54 6.98
C SER A 30 2.76 8.60 6.00
N CYS A 31 1.89 7.75 6.51
CA CYS A 31 1.02 6.93 5.66
C CYS A 31 0.14 7.82 4.78
N ALA A 32 -0.15 7.35 3.57
CA ALA A 32 -1.03 8.03 2.63
C ALA A 32 -2.19 7.13 2.22
N ALA A 33 -1.99 6.22 1.28
CA ALA A 33 -3.01 5.29 0.83
C ALA A 33 -2.94 3.96 1.56
N ILE A 34 -4.11 3.35 1.74
CA ILE A 34 -4.27 2.01 2.27
C ILE A 34 -5.30 1.26 1.42
N LYS A 35 -4.93 0.11 0.87
CA LYS A 35 -5.76 -0.67 -0.05
C LYS A 35 -5.62 -2.16 0.23
N CYS A 36 -6.74 -2.88 0.23
CA CYS A 36 -6.72 -4.35 0.24
C CYS A 36 -6.62 -4.91 -1.18
N SER A 37 -6.08 -6.12 -1.31
CA SER A 37 -6.30 -6.93 -2.49
C SER A 37 -7.78 -7.33 -2.59
N GLU A 38 -8.26 -7.59 -3.81
CA GLU A 38 -9.65 -7.94 -4.08
C GLU A 38 -10.11 -9.18 -3.28
N ASP A 39 -9.21 -10.15 -3.10
CA ASP A 39 -9.47 -11.38 -2.34
C ASP A 39 -9.37 -11.21 -0.81
N GLY A 40 -9.03 -9.99 -0.34
CA GLY A 40 -8.93 -9.68 1.09
C GLY A 40 -7.75 -10.31 1.83
N ARG A 41 -6.78 -10.92 1.11
CA ARG A 41 -5.64 -11.61 1.75
C ARG A 41 -4.46 -10.70 2.08
N PHE A 42 -4.35 -9.56 1.38
CA PHE A 42 -3.21 -8.66 1.51
C PHE A 42 -3.65 -7.20 1.65
N LEU A 43 -2.87 -6.44 2.39
CA LEU A 43 -3.03 -5.01 2.59
C LEU A 43 -1.76 -4.29 2.15
N TYR A 44 -1.93 -3.20 1.41
CA TYR A 44 -0.85 -2.36 0.90
C TYR A 44 -0.99 -0.96 1.45
N VAL A 45 0.11 -0.40 1.94
CA VAL A 45 0.14 0.94 2.56
C VAL A 45 1.30 1.73 1.97
N SER A 46 1.01 2.91 1.42
CA SER A 46 2.06 3.80 0.95
C SER A 46 2.54 4.73 2.07
N ASN A 47 3.85 4.92 2.16
CA ASN A 47 4.54 5.77 3.15
C ASN A 47 5.25 6.92 2.44
N ARG A 48 4.74 8.13 2.62
CA ARG A 48 5.41 9.35 2.15
C ARG A 48 6.58 9.67 3.07
N GLY A 49 7.66 10.22 2.52
CA GLY A 49 8.89 10.55 3.27
C GLY A 49 9.84 9.37 3.43
N ASP A 50 9.35 8.16 3.70
CA ASP A 50 10.11 6.91 3.54
C ASP A 50 10.11 6.43 2.09
N ASP A 51 9.10 6.87 1.35
CA ASP A 51 8.90 6.59 -0.07
C ASP A 51 8.88 5.09 -0.36
N SER A 52 8.08 4.39 0.42
CA SER A 52 7.93 2.93 0.38
C SER A 52 6.48 2.49 0.35
N ILE A 53 6.28 1.21 0.04
CA ILE A 53 5.01 0.52 0.12
C ILE A 53 5.20 -0.67 1.07
N ALA A 54 4.45 -0.67 2.16
CA ALA A 54 4.38 -1.80 3.07
C ALA A 54 3.33 -2.80 2.60
N VAL A 55 3.68 -4.08 2.65
CA VAL A 55 2.81 -5.20 2.30
C VAL A 55 2.56 -6.02 3.56
N PHE A 56 1.29 -6.21 3.90
CA PHE A 56 0.87 -7.04 5.01
C PHE A 56 0.04 -8.22 4.50
N ARG A 57 0.25 -9.38 5.08
CA ARG A 57 -0.68 -10.50 4.98
C ARG A 57 -1.75 -10.34 6.06
N ILE A 58 -3.00 -10.56 5.69
CA ILE A 58 -4.15 -10.54 6.61
C ILE A 58 -4.43 -11.97 7.07
N ASP A 59 -4.46 -12.19 8.38
CA ASP A 59 -4.85 -13.48 8.94
C ASP A 59 -6.36 -13.69 8.74
N PRO A 60 -6.79 -14.74 8.02
CA PRO A 60 -8.20 -14.97 7.72
C PRO A 60 -9.04 -15.34 8.95
N LYS A 61 -8.41 -15.75 10.05
CA LYS A 61 -9.12 -16.17 11.27
C LYS A 61 -9.47 -14.99 12.18
N ASN A 62 -8.58 -14.01 12.27
CA ASN A 62 -8.71 -12.93 13.26
C ASN A 62 -8.53 -11.52 12.68
N GLY A 63 -8.19 -11.40 11.37
CA GLY A 63 -7.97 -10.12 10.68
C GLY A 63 -6.69 -9.40 11.07
N LEU A 64 -5.80 -10.04 11.84
CA LEU A 64 -4.54 -9.41 12.23
C LEU A 64 -3.55 -9.34 11.05
N LEU A 65 -2.71 -8.32 11.09
CA LEU A 65 -1.76 -7.99 10.05
C LEU A 65 -0.38 -8.55 10.38
N HIS A 66 0.27 -9.13 9.37
CA HIS A 66 1.66 -9.58 9.43
C HIS A 66 2.44 -8.88 8.33
N LEU A 67 3.44 -8.08 8.69
CA LEU A 67 4.31 -7.42 7.71
C LEU A 67 5.13 -8.48 6.95
N VAL A 68 5.04 -8.45 5.61
CA VAL A 68 5.74 -9.41 4.75
C VAL A 68 6.79 -8.73 3.85
N GLN A 69 6.61 -7.45 3.54
CA GLN A 69 7.57 -6.72 2.70
C GLN A 69 7.46 -5.22 2.95
N ILE A 70 8.59 -4.51 2.81
CA ILE A 70 8.62 -3.08 2.57
C ILE A 70 9.43 -2.86 1.29
N GLU A 71 8.76 -2.37 0.24
CA GLU A 71 9.32 -2.14 -1.09
C GLU A 71 9.45 -0.64 -1.34
N LYS A 72 10.53 -0.21 -1.99
CA LYS A 72 10.65 1.20 -2.40
C LYS A 72 9.63 1.54 -3.47
N ALA A 73 8.96 2.68 -3.32
CA ALA A 73 7.90 3.12 -4.24
C ALA A 73 8.41 3.44 -5.66
N GLY A 74 9.73 3.62 -5.82
CA GLY A 74 10.34 3.96 -7.10
C GLY A 74 10.16 5.42 -7.50
N GLY A 75 9.70 6.27 -6.59
CA GLY A 75 9.53 7.70 -6.72
C GLY A 75 9.30 8.34 -5.36
N ARG A 76 9.12 9.66 -5.33
CA ARG A 76 8.92 10.41 -4.09
C ARG A 76 7.46 10.72 -3.84
N THR A 77 7.10 10.67 -2.57
CA THR A 77 5.75 10.98 -2.06
C THR A 77 4.69 10.11 -2.73
N PRO A 78 4.70 8.77 -2.47
CA PRO A 78 3.69 7.86 -2.99
C PRO A 78 2.34 8.16 -2.33
N ARG A 79 1.57 9.06 -2.95
CA ARG A 79 0.33 9.62 -2.41
C ARG A 79 -0.85 8.69 -2.52
N ASP A 80 -0.92 7.94 -3.60
CA ASP A 80 -1.95 6.93 -3.82
C ASP A 80 -1.36 5.68 -4.46
N ILE A 81 -2.04 4.57 -4.25
CA ILE A 81 -1.75 3.28 -4.88
C ILE A 81 -3.03 2.68 -5.45
N LEU A 82 -2.89 1.99 -6.55
CA LEU A 82 -3.94 1.19 -7.15
C LEU A 82 -3.52 -0.27 -7.13
N VAL A 83 -4.29 -1.11 -6.46
CA VAL A 83 -4.04 -2.55 -6.36
C VAL A 83 -4.94 -3.28 -7.35
N LEU A 84 -4.33 -3.96 -8.30
CA LEU A 84 -4.99 -4.84 -9.26
C LEU A 84 -4.66 -6.30 -8.93
N LYS A 85 -5.20 -7.21 -9.72
CA LYS A 85 -5.02 -8.65 -9.48
C LYS A 85 -3.55 -9.05 -9.45
N ASP A 86 -2.79 -8.70 -10.48
CA ASP A 86 -1.39 -9.07 -10.70
C ASP A 86 -0.43 -7.87 -10.75
N MET A 87 -0.94 -6.66 -10.46
CA MET A 87 -0.17 -5.42 -10.49
C MET A 87 -0.52 -4.48 -9.34
N LEU A 88 0.44 -3.61 -9.01
CA LEU A 88 0.22 -2.43 -8.19
C LEU A 88 0.86 -1.22 -8.88
N LEU A 89 0.14 -0.10 -8.92
CA LEU A 89 0.65 1.18 -9.39
C LEU A 89 0.79 2.14 -8.21
N SER A 90 1.86 2.94 -8.22
CA SER A 90 2.11 3.99 -7.23
C SER A 90 2.16 5.36 -7.89
N ALA A 91 1.34 6.27 -7.41
CA ALA A 91 1.33 7.68 -7.80
C ALA A 91 2.31 8.47 -6.94
N ASN A 92 3.47 8.81 -7.52
CA ASN A 92 4.56 9.49 -6.83
C ASN A 92 4.50 10.99 -7.11
N GLN A 93 3.81 11.72 -6.24
CA GLN A 93 3.44 13.12 -6.45
C GLN A 93 4.65 14.02 -6.71
N ASP A 94 5.68 13.96 -5.87
CA ASP A 94 6.80 14.92 -5.90
C ASP A 94 7.90 14.54 -6.91
N SER A 95 7.83 13.35 -7.51
CA SER A 95 8.70 12.95 -8.62
C SER A 95 7.99 12.94 -9.97
N ASN A 96 6.69 13.30 -10.02
CA ASN A 96 5.90 13.37 -11.24
C ASN A 96 5.88 12.04 -12.03
N THR A 97 5.78 10.92 -11.32
CA THR A 97 5.83 9.59 -11.93
C THR A 97 4.72 8.68 -11.41
N ILE A 98 4.32 7.75 -12.27
CA ILE A 98 3.59 6.55 -11.89
C ILE A 98 4.53 5.38 -12.09
N THR A 99 4.72 4.58 -11.05
CA THR A 99 5.55 3.38 -11.07
C THR A 99 4.69 2.14 -10.96
N CYS A 100 5.13 1.04 -11.59
CA CYS A 100 4.41 -0.21 -11.62
C CYS A 100 5.21 -1.33 -10.94
N PHE A 101 4.46 -2.24 -10.32
CA PHE A 101 4.99 -3.45 -9.70
C PHE A 101 4.20 -4.66 -10.18
N TYR A 102 4.87 -5.76 -10.43
CA TYR A 102 4.22 -7.06 -10.46
C TYR A 102 3.82 -7.43 -9.04
N ARG A 103 2.61 -7.92 -8.88
CA ARG A 103 2.08 -8.39 -7.62
C ARG A 103 1.88 -9.89 -7.70
N ASN A 104 2.57 -10.64 -6.86
CA ASN A 104 2.32 -12.08 -6.74
C ASN A 104 0.99 -12.29 -6.00
N GLU A 105 0.04 -12.96 -6.64
CA GLU A 105 -1.30 -13.17 -6.09
C GLU A 105 -1.30 -14.07 -4.84
N ASP A 106 -0.37 -15.02 -4.74
CA ASP A 106 -0.32 -15.98 -3.64
C ASP A 106 0.44 -15.46 -2.42
N THR A 107 1.47 -14.66 -2.62
CA THR A 107 2.35 -14.15 -1.56
C THR A 107 2.13 -12.68 -1.23
N GLY A 108 1.48 -11.92 -2.11
CA GLY A 108 1.31 -10.47 -2.02
C GLY A 108 2.57 -9.67 -2.35
N ILE A 109 3.71 -10.32 -2.57
CA ILE A 109 5.01 -9.71 -2.78
C ILE A 109 5.02 -8.87 -4.06
N LEU A 110 5.63 -7.68 -3.96
CA LEU A 110 5.82 -6.75 -5.04
C LEU A 110 7.21 -6.90 -5.65
N THR A 111 7.27 -6.90 -6.98
CA THR A 111 8.53 -6.83 -7.73
C THR A 111 8.47 -5.63 -8.67
N ARG A 112 9.43 -4.72 -8.54
CA ARG A 112 9.48 -3.50 -9.34
C ARG A 112 9.53 -3.84 -10.84
N ARG A 113 8.58 -3.31 -11.60
CA ARG A 113 8.64 -3.33 -13.06
C ARG A 113 9.55 -2.21 -13.55
N THR A 114 10.39 -2.49 -14.55
CA THR A 114 11.27 -1.48 -15.14
C THR A 114 10.48 -0.40 -15.88
N GLY A 115 11.00 0.82 -15.85
CA GLY A 115 10.36 1.99 -16.44
C GLY A 115 9.39 2.69 -15.50
N GLU A 116 9.03 3.89 -15.88
CA GLU A 116 8.08 4.74 -15.18
C GLU A 116 7.33 5.59 -16.19
N THR A 117 6.14 6.03 -15.83
CA THR A 117 5.32 6.91 -16.67
C THR A 117 5.33 8.31 -16.06
N PHE A 118 5.65 9.31 -16.86
CA PHE A 118 5.54 10.70 -16.44
C PHE A 118 4.07 11.08 -16.28
N CYS A 119 3.74 11.68 -15.13
CA CYS A 119 2.44 12.24 -14.84
C CYS A 119 2.64 13.38 -13.84
N HIS A 120 2.25 14.61 -14.21
CA HIS A 120 2.46 15.76 -13.34
C HIS A 120 1.69 15.63 -12.02
N ALA A 121 2.41 15.62 -10.92
CA ALA A 121 1.88 15.59 -9.54
C ALA A 121 0.68 14.62 -9.35
N PRO A 122 0.82 13.32 -9.66
CA PRO A 122 -0.30 12.38 -9.55
C PRO A 122 -0.66 12.18 -8.08
N VAL A 123 -1.95 12.27 -7.75
CA VAL A 123 -2.44 12.20 -6.37
C VAL A 123 -3.55 11.16 -6.16
N CYS A 124 -4.10 10.62 -7.24
CA CYS A 124 -5.20 9.67 -7.17
C CYS A 124 -5.18 8.74 -8.40
N LEU A 125 -5.43 7.47 -8.18
CA LEU A 125 -5.50 6.44 -9.21
C LEU A 125 -6.81 5.67 -9.12
N THR A 126 -7.41 5.38 -10.28
CA THR A 126 -8.55 4.47 -10.37
C THR A 126 -8.47 3.65 -11.65
N ALA A 127 -8.99 2.43 -11.61
CA ALA A 127 -9.20 1.59 -12.78
C ALA A 127 -10.64 1.71 -13.23
N VAL A 128 -10.83 1.80 -14.54
CA VAL A 128 -12.15 1.74 -15.16
C VAL A 128 -12.23 0.47 -16.03
N PRO A 129 -13.36 -0.27 -15.98
CA PRO A 129 -13.55 -1.40 -16.89
C PRO A 129 -13.52 -0.92 -18.34
N THR A 130 -12.81 -1.64 -19.18
CA THR A 130 -12.90 -1.47 -20.64
C THR A 130 -13.96 -2.38 -21.19
N ALA A 131 -14.74 -1.86 -22.09
CA ALA A 131 -15.79 -2.64 -22.75
C ALA A 131 -15.20 -3.71 -23.70
#